data_5ef032ae8a6b9be5b851b3961b0b6c5b
#
_entry.id   5ef032ae8a6b9be5b851b3961b0b6c5b
#
_cell.length_a   1.000
_cell.length_b   1.000
_cell.length_c   1.000
_cell.angle_alpha   90.00
_cell.angle_beta   90.00
_cell.angle_gamma   90.00
#
_symmetry.space_group_name_H-M   'P 1'
#
loop_
_entity.id
_entity.type
_entity.pdbx_description
1 polymer ?
#
loop_
_entity_poly.entity_id
_entity_poly.type
_entity_poly.pdbx_seq_one_letter_code
_entity_poly.pdbx_strand_id
1 'polypeptide(L)'
;MSLIIINRSSMTSKQRSYLKGIAMTIEPIMQIGKSSLTDEIVVAVEEALEARELIKISVLKNCTDDPKEIARALAEHTRSEVVQVIGKKIVLYKQADEPEKRKLVLPK
;
A
#
# COMPACT_ATOMS: atom_id res chain seq x y z
N MET A 1 -7.10 14.03 -21.34
CA MET A 1 -7.31 13.80 -20.50
C MET A 1 -7.43 12.53 -19.87
N SER A 2 -8.19 11.73 -20.13
CA SER A 2 -8.33 10.45 -19.50
C SER A 2 -7.08 9.63 -19.55
N LEU A 3 -6.17 9.98 -20.38
CA LEU A 3 -4.93 9.27 -20.47
C LEU A 3 -4.18 9.21 -19.16
N ILE A 4 -4.34 10.25 -18.38
CA ILE A 4 -3.66 10.32 -17.12
C ILE A 4 -4.08 9.20 -16.21
N ILE A 5 -5.34 8.83 -16.29
CA ILE A 5 -5.87 7.81 -15.44
C ILE A 5 -5.31 6.45 -15.76
N ILE A 6 -5.06 6.21 -17.02
CA ILE A 6 -4.60 4.93 -17.47
C ILE A 6 -3.27 4.53 -16.88
N ASN A 7 -2.43 5.51 -16.60
CA ASN A 7 -1.10 5.23 -16.11
C ASN A 7 -0.99 5.17 -14.62
N ARG A 8 -2.12 5.12 -13.94
CA ARG A 8 -2.08 5.10 -12.51
C ARG A 8 -1.27 3.95 -11.96
N SER A 9 -1.33 2.79 -12.60
CA SER A 9 -0.58 1.65 -12.12
C SER A 9 0.47 1.32 -13.14
N SER A 10 1.62 1.94 -13.00
CA SER A 10 2.69 1.77 -13.97
C SER A 10 3.84 0.89 -13.46
N MET A 11 3.66 0.25 -12.31
CA MET A 11 4.70 -0.59 -11.74
C MET A 11 4.96 -1.80 -12.63
N THR A 12 6.22 -2.04 -12.95
CA THR A 12 6.60 -3.19 -13.76
C THR A 12 6.62 -4.46 -12.91
N SER A 13 6.62 -5.61 -13.58
CA SER A 13 6.73 -6.88 -12.86
C SER A 13 8.03 -6.97 -12.07
N LYS A 14 9.10 -6.44 -12.64
CA LYS A 14 10.38 -6.44 -11.97
C LYS A 14 10.35 -5.60 -10.70
N GLN A 15 9.73 -4.43 -10.79
CA GLN A 15 9.61 -3.55 -9.63
C GLN A 15 8.73 -4.19 -8.56
N ARG A 16 7.65 -4.84 -8.98
CA ARG A 16 6.75 -5.49 -8.04
C ARG A 16 7.45 -6.65 -7.33
N SER A 17 8.24 -7.44 -8.04
CA SER A 17 9.00 -8.53 -7.42
C SER A 17 10.00 -8.01 -6.41
N TYR A 18 10.66 -6.90 -6.74
CA TYR A 18 11.61 -6.28 -5.84
C TYR A 18 10.93 -5.86 -4.53
N LEU A 19 9.77 -5.22 -4.66
CA LEU A 19 9.03 -4.76 -3.48
C LEU A 19 8.47 -5.92 -2.67
N LYS A 20 8.04 -7.01 -3.33
CA LYS A 20 7.58 -8.19 -2.61
C LYS A 20 8.69 -8.78 -1.76
N GLY A 21 9.92 -8.78 -2.29
CA GLY A 21 11.05 -9.28 -1.55
C GLY A 21 11.32 -8.48 -0.28
N ILE A 22 11.29 -7.16 -0.40
CA ILE A 22 11.49 -6.32 0.77
C ILE A 22 10.35 -6.52 1.76
N ALA A 23 9.12 -6.65 1.26
CA ALA A 23 7.96 -6.78 2.12
C ALA A 23 8.02 -8.00 3.02
N MET A 24 8.76 -9.03 2.60
CA MET A 24 8.92 -10.23 3.43
C MET A 24 9.71 -9.95 4.70
N THR A 25 10.46 -8.86 4.73
CA THR A 25 11.32 -8.54 5.88
C THR A 25 10.72 -7.49 6.80
N ILE A 26 9.56 -6.92 6.46
CA ILE A 26 8.97 -5.88 7.29
C ILE A 26 7.72 -6.41 7.99
N GLU A 27 7.38 -5.76 9.11
CA GLU A 27 6.23 -6.14 9.89
C GLU A 27 5.04 -5.25 9.58
N PRO A 28 3.81 -5.75 9.81
CA PRO A 28 2.64 -4.87 9.67
C PRO A 28 2.75 -3.71 10.65
N ILE A 29 2.44 -2.52 10.17
CA ILE A 29 2.52 -1.33 11.00
C ILE A 29 1.17 -0.88 11.51
N MET A 30 0.10 -1.48 11.01
CA MET A 30 -1.23 -1.18 11.52
C MET A 30 -2.17 -2.34 11.24
N GLN A 31 -3.32 -2.33 11.89
CA GLN A 31 -4.29 -3.40 11.78
C GLN A 31 -5.64 -2.81 11.44
N ILE A 32 -6.41 -3.53 10.63
CA ILE A 32 -7.76 -3.13 10.28
C ILE A 32 -8.71 -4.16 10.88
N GLY A 33 -9.59 -3.70 11.75
CA GLY A 33 -10.47 -4.58 12.47
C GLY A 33 -11.93 -4.41 12.10
N LYS A 34 -12.80 -4.51 13.11
CA LYS A 34 -14.24 -4.56 12.92
C LYS A 34 -14.79 -3.38 12.14
N SER A 35 -14.26 -2.20 12.36
CA SER A 35 -14.77 -1.00 11.69
C SER A 35 -14.33 -0.89 10.24
N SER A 36 -13.47 -1.81 9.79
CA SER A 36 -12.93 -1.79 8.45
C SER A 36 -12.25 -0.45 8.15
N LEU A 37 -12.45 0.13 6.95
CA LEU A 37 -11.82 1.39 6.63
C LEU A 37 -12.54 2.54 7.30
N THR A 38 -11.76 3.41 7.94
CA THR A 38 -12.28 4.64 8.53
C THR A 38 -11.41 5.77 8.02
N ASP A 39 -11.87 7.00 8.22
CA ASP A 39 -11.09 8.16 7.81
C ASP A 39 -9.75 8.19 8.53
N GLU A 40 -9.74 7.78 9.80
CA GLU A 40 -8.49 7.74 10.57
C GLU A 40 -7.49 6.76 9.97
N ILE A 41 -7.99 5.61 9.51
CA ILE A 41 -7.11 4.61 8.89
C ILE A 41 -6.53 5.17 7.60
N VAL A 42 -7.34 5.83 6.78
CA VAL A 42 -6.87 6.38 5.52
C VAL A 42 -5.77 7.41 5.77
N VAL A 43 -5.98 8.30 6.74
CA VAL A 43 -4.98 9.32 7.06
C VAL A 43 -3.70 8.65 7.58
N ALA A 44 -3.85 7.64 8.44
CA ALA A 44 -2.68 6.94 8.98
C ALA A 44 -1.87 6.27 7.87
N VAL A 45 -2.57 5.70 6.89
CA VAL A 45 -1.90 5.05 5.76
C VAL A 45 -1.15 6.09 4.92
N GLU A 46 -1.78 7.24 4.67
CA GLU A 46 -1.12 8.30 3.93
C GLU A 46 0.17 8.75 4.61
N GLU A 47 0.10 8.96 5.92
CA GLU A 47 1.26 9.38 6.68
C GLU A 47 2.36 8.32 6.68
N ALA A 48 1.95 7.05 6.82
CA ALA A 48 2.91 5.96 6.83
C ALA A 48 3.61 5.82 5.47
N LEU A 49 2.86 5.98 4.38
CA LEU A 49 3.43 5.89 3.06
C LEU A 49 4.42 7.02 2.80
N GLU A 50 4.12 8.23 3.27
CA GLU A 50 5.05 9.33 3.09
C GLU A 50 6.34 9.09 3.89
N ALA A 51 6.23 8.47 5.05
CA ALA A 51 7.38 8.23 5.91
C ALA A 51 8.20 7.01 5.49
N ARG A 52 7.55 5.98 4.97
CA ARG A 52 8.19 4.68 4.75
C ARG A 52 8.19 4.20 3.32
N GLU A 53 7.32 4.69 2.49
CA GLU A 53 7.11 4.32 1.08
C GLU A 53 6.56 2.90 0.89
N LEU A 54 7.04 1.91 1.62
CA LEU A 54 6.53 0.54 1.55
C LEU A 54 6.02 0.14 2.92
N ILE A 55 4.76 -0.26 3.00
CA ILE A 55 4.14 -0.62 4.27
C ILE A 55 3.37 -1.92 4.15
N LYS A 56 3.19 -2.58 5.28
CA LYS A 56 2.39 -3.79 5.38
C LYS A 56 1.28 -3.55 6.39
N ILE A 57 0.09 -4.01 6.07
CA ILE A 57 -1.10 -3.84 6.90
C ILE A 57 -1.71 -5.20 7.15
N SER A 58 -2.16 -5.45 8.37
CA SER A 58 -2.79 -6.70 8.73
C SER A 58 -4.30 -6.49 8.86
N VAL A 59 -5.09 -7.37 8.24
CA VAL A 59 -6.55 -7.34 8.38
C VAL A 59 -6.91 -8.39 9.41
N LEU A 60 -7.61 -7.97 10.47
CA LEU A 60 -7.93 -8.88 11.57
C LEU A 60 -9.14 -9.74 11.25
N LYS A 61 -9.28 -10.84 11.98
CA LYS A 61 -10.37 -11.78 11.74
C LYS A 61 -11.75 -11.17 11.91
N ASN A 62 -11.89 -10.18 12.77
CA ASN A 62 -13.18 -9.57 13.01
C ASN A 62 -13.56 -8.53 11.96
N CYS A 63 -12.72 -8.31 10.97
CA CYS A 63 -13.07 -7.47 9.83
C CYS A 63 -13.77 -8.37 8.82
N THR A 64 -14.96 -7.97 8.39
CA THR A 64 -15.75 -8.80 7.49
C THR A 64 -15.51 -8.47 6.03
N ASP A 65 -14.79 -7.39 5.76
CA ASP A 65 -14.53 -7.01 4.37
C ASP A 65 -13.35 -7.79 3.79
N ASP A 66 -13.42 -8.02 2.50
CA ASP A 66 -12.38 -8.77 1.79
C ASP A 66 -11.09 -7.94 1.77
N PRO A 67 -9.95 -8.52 2.20
CA PRO A 67 -8.69 -7.79 2.16
C PRO A 67 -8.34 -7.21 0.80
N LYS A 68 -8.72 -7.87 -0.29
CA LYS A 68 -8.45 -7.36 -1.62
C LYS A 68 -9.25 -6.09 -1.91
N GLU A 69 -10.49 -6.03 -1.44
CA GLU A 69 -11.31 -4.84 -1.60
C GLU A 69 -10.79 -3.69 -0.75
N ILE A 70 -10.35 -4.01 0.47
CA ILE A 70 -9.75 -3.01 1.33
C ILE A 70 -8.50 -2.45 0.70
N ALA A 71 -7.66 -3.32 0.14
CA ALA A 71 -6.41 -2.88 -0.50
C ALA A 71 -6.71 -1.96 -1.67
N ARG A 72 -7.71 -2.31 -2.48
CA ARG A 72 -8.06 -1.49 -3.64
C ARG A 72 -8.55 -0.11 -3.19
N ALA A 73 -9.42 -0.07 -2.20
CA ALA A 73 -9.94 1.20 -1.70
C ALA A 73 -8.84 2.06 -1.12
N LEU A 74 -7.94 1.47 -0.33
CA LEU A 74 -6.82 2.22 0.23
C LEU A 74 -5.91 2.77 -0.85
N ALA A 75 -5.61 1.94 -1.85
CA ALA A 75 -4.74 2.39 -2.94
C ALA A 75 -5.34 3.57 -3.68
N GLU A 76 -6.66 3.54 -3.90
CA GLU A 76 -7.32 4.64 -4.58
C GLU A 76 -7.31 5.91 -3.74
N HIS A 77 -7.63 5.79 -2.45
CA HIS A 77 -7.70 6.97 -1.59
C HIS A 77 -6.33 7.59 -1.35
N THR A 78 -5.29 6.78 -1.29
CA THR A 78 -3.95 7.27 -0.97
C THR A 78 -3.07 7.43 -2.20
N ARG A 79 -3.58 7.04 -3.38
CA ARG A 79 -2.83 7.07 -4.64
C ARG A 79 -1.57 6.21 -4.55
N SER A 80 -1.70 5.07 -3.91
CA SER A 80 -0.60 4.13 -3.79
C SER A 80 -0.84 2.93 -4.69
N GLU A 81 0.16 2.05 -4.74
CA GLU A 81 0.07 0.83 -5.52
C GLU A 81 -0.10 -0.35 -4.59
N VAL A 82 -0.99 -1.28 -4.96
CA VAL A 82 -1.10 -2.53 -4.23
C VAL A 82 0.02 -3.44 -4.74
N VAL A 83 0.99 -3.72 -3.88
CA VAL A 83 2.09 -4.59 -4.26
C VAL A 83 1.63 -6.04 -4.24
N GLN A 84 0.96 -6.43 -3.17
CA GLN A 84 0.36 -7.76 -3.10
C GLN A 84 -0.61 -7.84 -1.93
N VAL A 85 -1.51 -8.82 -2.00
CA VAL A 85 -2.39 -9.18 -0.89
C VAL A 85 -2.21 -10.68 -0.71
N ILE A 86 -1.70 -11.09 0.46
CA ILE A 86 -1.53 -12.49 0.78
C ILE A 86 -2.33 -12.79 2.03
N GLY A 87 -3.38 -13.61 1.87
CA GLY A 87 -4.26 -13.88 2.99
C GLY A 87 -4.83 -12.58 3.54
N LYS A 88 -4.50 -12.28 4.78
CA LYS A 88 -4.99 -11.06 5.43
C LYS A 88 -3.90 -10.01 5.58
N LYS A 89 -2.86 -10.08 4.77
CA LYS A 89 -1.81 -9.07 4.77
C LYS A 89 -1.84 -8.29 3.47
N ILE A 90 -1.76 -6.97 3.58
CA ILE A 90 -1.79 -6.07 2.43
C ILE A 90 -0.47 -5.32 2.38
N VAL A 91 0.14 -5.23 1.21
CA VAL A 91 1.38 -4.48 1.02
C VAL A 91 1.10 -3.36 0.03
N LEU A 92 1.39 -2.13 0.44
CA LEU A 92 1.20 -0.95 -0.38
C LEU A 92 2.51 -0.22 -0.56
N TYR A 93 2.66 0.44 -1.70
CA TYR A 93 3.84 1.24 -2.01
C TYR A 93 3.44 2.58 -2.62
N LYS A 94 4.11 3.63 -2.21
CA LYS A 94 4.00 4.94 -2.85
C LYS A 94 5.30 5.69 -2.63
N GLN A 95 5.88 6.22 -3.71
CA GLN A 95 7.07 7.03 -3.58
C GLN A 95 6.73 8.28 -2.77
N ALA A 96 7.58 8.62 -1.81
CA ALA A 96 7.35 9.80 -0.99
C ALA A 96 7.36 11.05 -1.86
N ASP A 97 6.48 12.00 -1.52
CA ASP A 97 6.39 13.24 -2.27
C ASP A 97 7.65 14.07 -2.10
N GLU A 98 8.18 14.13 -0.87
CA GLU A 98 9.40 14.89 -0.60
C GLU A 98 10.62 14.04 -0.91
N PRO A 99 11.49 14.52 -1.81
CA PRO A 99 12.64 13.71 -2.21
C PRO A 99 13.54 13.26 -1.07
N GLU A 100 13.68 14.07 -0.02
CA GLU A 100 14.55 13.70 1.07
C GLU A 100 13.97 12.56 1.91
N LYS A 101 12.70 12.22 1.72
CA LYS A 101 12.09 11.11 2.44
C LYS A 101 12.10 9.82 1.62
N ARG A 102 12.58 9.86 0.40
CA ARG A 102 12.61 8.68 -0.46
C ARG A 102 13.67 7.71 0.01
N LYS A 103 13.26 6.48 0.25
CA LYS A 103 14.14 5.45 0.79
C LYS A 103 14.45 4.32 -0.17
N LEU A 104 13.54 4.09 -1.11
CA LEU A 104 13.67 2.95 -2.01
C LEU A 104 14.01 3.39 -3.41
N VAL A 105 14.94 2.65 -4.05
CA VAL A 105 15.29 2.89 -5.44
C VAL A 105 14.83 1.66 -6.20
N LEU A 106 13.78 1.83 -6.99
CA LEU A 106 13.21 0.71 -7.71
C LEU A 106 14.05 0.37 -8.94
N PRO A 107 14.15 -0.91 -9.29
CA PRO A 107 14.85 -1.30 -10.51
C PRO A 107 14.09 -0.78 -11.71
N LYS A 108 14.81 -0.54 -12.78
CA LYS A 108 14.21 -0.02 -14.00
C LYS A 108 13.64 -1.10 -14.89
#